data_90a93c91029e4606e548c5c037a07590
#
_entry.id   90a93c91029e4606e548c5c037a07590
#
_cell.length_a   1.000
_cell.length_b   1.000
_cell.length_c   1.000
_cell.angle_alpha   90.00
_cell.angle_beta   90.00
_cell.angle_gamma   90.00
#
_symmetry.space_group_name_H-M   'P 1'
#
loop_
_entity.id
_entity.type
_entity.pdbx_description
1 polymer ?
#
loop_
_entity_poly.entity_id
_entity_poly.type
_entity_poly.pdbx_seq_one_letter_code
_entity_poly.pdbx_strand_id
1 'polypeptide(L)'
;ELQANFQLPDADLTLVQGGEAKDRVSFARWVRQAVAASKRPEAEAIWSGASVIAVHGDTASTLLGAYIGRRCRKPVAHIEAGLRSFNYFHPFPEELIRVLVSRVATLHLCPDEIALGNLAPGRGERVMTGGNTLKDSLRLALAAQHRARPATEGRAYAVFSMHRQENLFNRGRLDALLGILRRLTEIVDVKFVLHPVTIRRLDELALTATLRAQPGLELVPRMDFFGFVGLIGGAAFVATDGGSNQEECAMLGIPCVLLRQATERPDGLGGNVLLANTDEAAVLEFARGHAQ
;
A
#
# COMPACT_ATOMS: atom_id res chain seq x y z
N GLU A 1 7.42 -11.28 6.93
CA GLU A 1 6.70 -10.26 7.71
C GLU A 1 5.18 -10.53 7.67
N LEU A 2 4.49 -10.43 6.52
CA LEU A 2 3.04 -10.67 6.41
C LEU A 2 2.62 -12.08 6.86
N GLN A 3 3.36 -13.14 6.51
CA GLN A 3 3.09 -14.49 6.98
C GLN A 3 3.05 -14.58 8.51
N ALA A 4 4.05 -13.99 9.18
CA ALA A 4 4.11 -14.00 10.64
C ALA A 4 2.95 -13.20 11.27
N ASN A 5 2.66 -12.01 10.73
CA ASN A 5 1.60 -11.13 11.24
C ASN A 5 0.21 -11.76 11.16
N PHE A 6 -0.10 -12.38 10.03
CA PHE A 6 -1.39 -13.03 9.81
C PHE A 6 -1.40 -14.52 10.19
N GLN A 7 -0.31 -15.03 10.79
CA GLN A 7 -0.16 -16.45 11.17
C GLN A 7 -0.47 -17.40 10.00
N LEU A 8 -0.06 -17.01 8.80
CA LEU A 8 -0.27 -17.82 7.61
C LEU A 8 0.69 -19.02 7.61
N PRO A 9 0.26 -20.18 7.10
CA PRO A 9 1.14 -21.32 6.93
C PRO A 9 2.29 -21.00 5.96
N ASP A 10 3.35 -21.78 6.03
CA ASP A 10 4.43 -21.69 5.08
C ASP A 10 3.93 -21.97 3.65
N ALA A 11 4.59 -21.36 2.68
CA ALA A 11 4.25 -21.60 1.28
C ALA A 11 4.66 -23.03 0.89
N ASP A 12 3.76 -23.78 0.25
CA ASP A 12 4.04 -25.12 -0.27
C ASP A 12 5.17 -25.11 -1.32
N LEU A 13 5.32 -23.98 -2.00
CA LEU A 13 6.35 -23.81 -3.03
C LEU A 13 6.80 -22.34 -3.12
N THR A 14 8.13 -22.14 -3.15
CA THR A 14 8.74 -20.86 -3.49
C THR A 14 9.33 -20.95 -4.89
N LEU A 15 8.76 -20.21 -5.86
CA LEU A 15 9.21 -20.22 -7.25
C LEU A 15 10.57 -19.56 -7.44
N VAL A 16 10.78 -18.41 -6.79
CA VAL A 16 12.03 -17.64 -6.84
C VAL A 16 12.36 -17.14 -5.44
N GLN A 17 13.57 -17.43 -4.98
CA GLN A 17 14.05 -16.92 -3.68
C GLN A 17 14.74 -15.56 -3.87
N GLY A 18 14.40 -14.61 -2.99
CA GLY A 18 15.16 -13.38 -2.72
C GLY A 18 14.97 -12.22 -3.69
N GLY A 19 15.19 -11.03 -3.15
CA GLY A 19 15.56 -9.80 -3.83
C GLY A 19 14.47 -9.02 -4.55
N GLU A 20 14.32 -7.75 -4.20
CA GLU A 20 13.61 -6.77 -5.02
C GLU A 20 14.30 -6.60 -6.37
N ALA A 21 13.54 -6.59 -7.46
CA ALA A 21 14.06 -6.23 -8.78
C ALA A 21 14.38 -4.72 -8.79
N LYS A 22 15.67 -4.38 -8.74
CA LYS A 22 16.13 -2.99 -8.63
C LYS A 22 16.16 -2.24 -9.97
N ASP A 23 16.17 -2.98 -11.07
CA ASP A 23 16.24 -2.46 -12.42
C ASP A 23 15.55 -3.38 -13.43
N ARG A 24 15.43 -2.92 -14.68
CA ARG A 24 14.77 -3.68 -15.77
C ARG A 24 15.43 -5.02 -16.07
N VAL A 25 16.74 -5.14 -15.89
CA VAL A 25 17.49 -6.38 -16.18
C VAL A 25 17.22 -7.41 -15.09
N SER A 26 17.30 -7.01 -13.82
CA SER A 26 16.97 -7.87 -12.69
C SER A 26 15.50 -8.31 -12.72
N PHE A 27 14.58 -7.42 -13.13
CA PHE A 27 13.18 -7.76 -13.34
C PHE A 27 12.98 -8.80 -14.44
N ALA A 28 13.59 -8.62 -15.61
CA ALA A 28 13.50 -9.58 -16.71
C ALA A 28 14.09 -10.95 -16.33
N ARG A 29 15.19 -10.95 -15.57
CA ARG A 29 15.79 -12.17 -15.02
C ARG A 29 14.84 -12.88 -14.06
N TRP A 30 14.21 -12.12 -13.15
CA TRP A 30 13.21 -12.64 -12.21
C TRP A 30 12.03 -13.29 -12.96
N VAL A 31 11.46 -12.60 -13.95
CA VAL A 31 10.34 -13.14 -14.76
C VAL A 31 10.75 -14.45 -15.43
N ARG A 32 11.94 -14.50 -16.06
CA ARG A 32 12.44 -15.71 -16.72
C ARG A 32 12.60 -16.86 -15.73
N GLN A 33 13.17 -16.60 -14.56
CA GLN A 33 13.34 -17.59 -13.50
C GLN A 33 12.01 -18.09 -12.96
N ALA A 34 11.05 -17.20 -12.72
CA ALA A 34 9.72 -17.53 -12.21
C ALA A 34 8.93 -18.39 -13.22
N VAL A 35 8.96 -18.03 -14.50
CA VAL A 35 8.35 -18.82 -15.58
C VAL A 35 9.01 -20.19 -15.71
N ALA A 36 10.34 -20.28 -15.64
CA ALA A 36 11.05 -21.55 -15.68
C ALA A 36 10.73 -22.42 -14.45
N ALA A 37 10.74 -21.83 -13.26
CA ALA A 37 10.43 -22.51 -12.00
C ALA A 37 8.97 -23.02 -11.96
N SER A 38 8.02 -22.27 -12.54
CA SER A 38 6.61 -22.69 -12.61
C SER A 38 6.36 -23.95 -13.45
N LYS A 39 7.36 -24.38 -14.22
CA LYS A 39 7.31 -25.60 -15.09
C LYS A 39 8.07 -26.78 -14.49
N ARG A 40 8.63 -26.68 -13.30
CA ARG A 40 9.28 -27.80 -12.63
C ARG A 40 8.26 -28.87 -12.24
N PRO A 41 8.65 -30.15 -12.15
CA PRO A 41 7.70 -31.23 -11.81
C PRO A 41 6.93 -31.00 -10.51
N GLU A 42 7.60 -30.52 -9.47
CA GLU A 42 6.99 -30.21 -8.18
C GLU A 42 5.95 -29.06 -8.28
N ALA A 43 6.22 -28.06 -9.08
CA ALA A 43 5.28 -26.97 -9.37
C ALA A 43 4.08 -27.47 -10.18
N GLU A 44 4.34 -28.28 -11.22
CA GLU A 44 3.29 -28.89 -12.05
C GLU A 44 2.34 -29.77 -11.25
N ALA A 45 2.87 -30.53 -10.26
CA ALA A 45 2.05 -31.34 -9.36
C ALA A 45 1.06 -30.45 -8.57
N ILE A 46 1.53 -29.33 -8.04
CA ILE A 46 0.68 -28.37 -7.31
C ILE A 46 -0.39 -27.77 -8.23
N TRP A 47 0.03 -27.25 -9.40
CA TRP A 47 -0.92 -26.64 -10.35
C TRP A 47 -1.96 -27.64 -10.88
N SER A 48 -1.55 -28.87 -11.10
CA SER A 48 -2.45 -29.93 -11.56
C SER A 48 -3.50 -30.30 -10.52
N GLY A 49 -3.11 -30.32 -9.23
CA GLY A 49 -4.00 -30.58 -8.10
C GLY A 49 -4.93 -29.42 -7.75
N ALA A 50 -4.58 -28.18 -8.15
CA ALA A 50 -5.39 -27.01 -7.82
C ALA A 50 -6.74 -27.00 -8.56
N SER A 51 -7.82 -26.62 -7.88
CA SER A 51 -9.13 -26.39 -8.47
C SER A 51 -9.24 -25.04 -9.15
N VAL A 52 -8.53 -24.02 -8.62
CA VAL A 52 -8.52 -22.64 -9.07
C VAL A 52 -7.16 -22.01 -8.79
N ILE A 53 -6.73 -21.09 -9.62
CA ILE A 53 -5.56 -20.23 -9.36
C ILE A 53 -6.05 -18.85 -8.97
N ALA A 54 -5.90 -18.49 -7.70
CA ALA A 54 -6.23 -17.17 -7.22
C ALA A 54 -5.04 -16.21 -7.39
N VAL A 55 -5.31 -15.04 -7.95
CA VAL A 55 -4.32 -13.95 -8.15
C VAL A 55 -4.89 -12.64 -7.59
N HIS A 56 -4.03 -11.75 -7.11
CA HIS A 56 -4.45 -10.55 -6.42
C HIS A 56 -3.78 -9.30 -7.01
N GLY A 57 -4.57 -8.26 -7.26
CA GLY A 57 -4.09 -6.95 -7.68
C GLY A 57 -3.46 -6.95 -9.08
N ASP A 58 -2.34 -6.25 -9.22
CA ASP A 58 -1.77 -5.84 -10.51
C ASP A 58 -0.24 -5.98 -10.60
N THR A 59 0.32 -6.87 -9.80
CA THR A 59 1.78 -7.11 -9.77
C THR A 59 2.22 -8.13 -10.83
N ALA A 60 3.53 -8.24 -11.04
CA ALA A 60 4.09 -9.24 -11.94
C ALA A 60 3.77 -10.68 -11.51
N SER A 61 3.62 -10.94 -10.21
CA SER A 61 3.17 -12.24 -9.68
C SER A 61 1.72 -12.53 -10.04
N THR A 62 0.85 -11.53 -10.09
CA THR A 62 -0.54 -11.64 -10.57
C THR A 62 -0.57 -12.11 -12.03
N LEU A 63 0.24 -11.49 -12.88
CA LEU A 63 0.36 -11.90 -14.29
C LEU A 63 0.93 -13.31 -14.44
N LEU A 64 1.93 -13.68 -13.63
CA LEU A 64 2.51 -15.02 -13.60
C LEU A 64 1.45 -16.07 -13.19
N GLY A 65 0.68 -15.81 -12.15
CA GLY A 65 -0.41 -16.70 -11.72
C GLY A 65 -1.48 -16.88 -12.79
N ALA A 66 -1.88 -15.80 -13.46
CA ALA A 66 -2.82 -15.87 -14.60
C ALA A 66 -2.24 -16.69 -15.77
N TYR A 67 -0.94 -16.52 -16.08
CA TYR A 67 -0.25 -17.34 -17.06
C TYR A 67 -0.25 -18.82 -16.68
N ILE A 68 0.05 -19.16 -15.42
CA ILE A 68 0.03 -20.55 -14.92
C ILE A 68 -1.37 -21.13 -15.06
N GLY A 69 -2.42 -20.42 -14.63
CA GLY A 69 -3.81 -20.88 -14.73
C GLY A 69 -4.20 -21.19 -16.18
N ARG A 70 -3.91 -20.27 -17.11
CA ARG A 70 -4.16 -20.49 -18.54
C ARG A 70 -3.40 -21.70 -19.09
N ARG A 71 -2.11 -21.84 -18.76
CA ARG A 71 -1.26 -22.95 -19.22
C ARG A 71 -1.75 -24.29 -18.70
N CYS A 72 -2.13 -24.37 -17.44
CA CYS A 72 -2.61 -25.58 -16.79
C CYS A 72 -4.11 -25.82 -16.98
N ARG A 73 -4.79 -24.98 -17.77
CA ARG A 73 -6.25 -25.03 -18.02
C ARG A 73 -7.07 -25.01 -16.73
N LYS A 74 -6.62 -24.22 -15.75
CA LYS A 74 -7.32 -24.02 -14.48
C LYS A 74 -8.08 -22.70 -14.51
N PRO A 75 -9.26 -22.62 -13.87
CA PRO A 75 -9.92 -21.34 -13.63
C PRO A 75 -8.99 -20.35 -12.93
N VAL A 76 -9.05 -19.08 -13.32
CA VAL A 76 -8.30 -18.00 -12.68
C VAL A 76 -9.27 -17.06 -11.99
N ALA A 77 -9.15 -16.93 -10.67
CA ALA A 77 -9.89 -15.96 -9.87
C ALA A 77 -9.01 -14.72 -9.63
N HIS A 78 -9.44 -13.58 -10.13
CA HIS A 78 -8.72 -12.30 -9.97
C HIS A 78 -9.37 -11.48 -8.85
N ILE A 79 -8.67 -11.33 -7.74
CA ILE A 79 -9.06 -10.53 -6.57
C ILE A 79 -8.62 -9.08 -6.81
N GLU A 80 -9.45 -8.11 -6.46
CA GLU A 80 -9.32 -6.69 -6.83
C GLU A 80 -9.41 -6.46 -8.35
N ALA A 81 -10.25 -7.20 -9.01
CA ALA A 81 -10.45 -7.06 -10.46
C ALA A 81 -11.18 -5.77 -10.81
N GLY A 82 -10.90 -5.25 -12.00
CA GLY A 82 -11.64 -4.13 -12.60
C GLY A 82 -11.16 -2.74 -12.21
N LEU A 83 -10.15 -2.61 -11.37
CA LEU A 83 -9.50 -1.31 -11.14
C LEU A 83 -8.79 -0.85 -12.41
N ARG A 84 -9.02 0.40 -12.85
CA ARG A 84 -8.48 0.93 -14.10
C ARG A 84 -8.05 2.39 -13.95
N SER A 85 -6.89 2.71 -14.51
CA SER A 85 -6.45 4.10 -14.74
C SER A 85 -6.79 4.60 -16.16
N PHE A 86 -7.10 3.69 -17.08
CA PHE A 86 -7.29 3.96 -18.51
C PHE A 86 -6.09 4.58 -19.21
N ASN A 87 -4.93 4.56 -18.56
CA ASN A 87 -3.67 5.05 -19.12
C ASN A 87 -2.61 3.94 -19.02
N TYR A 88 -2.29 3.27 -20.13
CA TYR A 88 -1.35 2.15 -20.18
C TYR A 88 0.07 2.48 -19.71
N PHE A 89 0.41 3.76 -19.65
CA PHE A 89 1.73 4.23 -19.23
C PHE A 89 1.75 4.75 -17.81
N HIS A 90 0.58 4.83 -17.14
CA HIS A 90 0.51 5.34 -15.76
C HIS A 90 -0.67 4.76 -14.96
N PRO A 91 -0.41 4.02 -13.87
CA PRO A 91 0.91 3.48 -13.47
C PRO A 91 1.38 2.37 -14.43
N PHE A 92 2.69 2.28 -14.63
CA PHE A 92 3.29 1.25 -15.48
C PHE A 92 4.23 0.36 -14.64
N PRO A 93 4.15 -0.98 -14.73
CA PRO A 93 3.37 -1.79 -15.70
C PRO A 93 1.96 -2.20 -15.22
N GLU A 94 1.48 -1.67 -14.09
CA GLU A 94 0.29 -2.14 -13.36
C GLU A 94 -0.97 -2.12 -14.24
N GLU A 95 -1.24 -1.02 -14.95
CA GLU A 95 -2.43 -0.93 -15.82
C GLU A 95 -2.41 -1.96 -16.95
N LEU A 96 -1.23 -2.23 -17.51
CA LEU A 96 -1.07 -3.27 -18.54
C LEU A 96 -1.37 -4.65 -17.96
N ILE A 97 -0.88 -4.93 -16.75
CA ILE A 97 -1.13 -6.20 -16.04
C ILE A 97 -2.62 -6.36 -15.78
N ARG A 98 -3.31 -5.34 -15.27
CA ARG A 98 -4.76 -5.34 -15.06
C ARG A 98 -5.52 -5.77 -16.32
N VAL A 99 -5.18 -5.16 -17.46
CA VAL A 99 -5.79 -5.48 -18.76
C VAL A 99 -5.50 -6.92 -19.20
N LEU A 100 -4.26 -7.37 -19.06
CA LEU A 100 -3.88 -8.72 -19.49
C LEU A 100 -4.54 -9.78 -18.61
N VAL A 101 -4.54 -9.59 -17.30
CA VAL A 101 -5.14 -10.53 -16.34
C VAL A 101 -6.66 -10.58 -16.52
N SER A 102 -7.33 -9.45 -16.74
CA SER A 102 -8.78 -9.42 -16.98
C SER A 102 -9.21 -10.18 -18.24
N ARG A 103 -8.30 -10.39 -19.20
CA ARG A 103 -8.57 -11.20 -20.40
C ARG A 103 -8.44 -12.70 -20.17
N VAL A 104 -7.74 -13.11 -19.13
CA VAL A 104 -7.43 -14.51 -18.79
C VAL A 104 -8.31 -15.02 -17.66
N ALA A 105 -8.64 -14.17 -16.70
CA ALA A 105 -9.43 -14.52 -15.54
C ALA A 105 -10.84 -15.00 -15.93
N THR A 106 -11.30 -16.03 -15.24
CA THR A 106 -12.63 -16.64 -15.41
C THR A 106 -13.59 -16.20 -14.31
N LEU A 107 -13.05 -15.69 -13.19
CA LEU A 107 -13.80 -15.10 -12.08
C LEU A 107 -13.13 -13.78 -11.70
N HIS A 108 -13.92 -12.72 -11.66
CA HIS A 108 -13.49 -11.38 -11.31
C HIS A 108 -14.17 -10.96 -10.02
N LEU A 109 -13.38 -10.80 -8.95
CA LEU A 109 -13.84 -10.32 -7.64
C LEU A 109 -13.59 -8.81 -7.60
N CYS A 110 -14.63 -8.02 -7.82
CA CYS A 110 -14.57 -6.57 -7.97
C CYS A 110 -14.89 -5.90 -6.64
N PRO A 111 -14.10 -4.91 -6.18
CA PRO A 111 -14.33 -4.25 -4.89
C PRO A 111 -15.61 -3.42 -4.87
N ASP A 112 -16.00 -2.83 -6.00
CA ASP A 112 -17.13 -1.92 -6.13
C ASP A 112 -17.81 -1.97 -7.52
N GLU A 113 -18.88 -1.20 -7.69
CA GLU A 113 -19.64 -1.11 -8.94
C GLU A 113 -18.83 -0.50 -10.09
N ILE A 114 -17.92 0.45 -9.80
CA ILE A 114 -17.08 1.09 -10.81
C ILE A 114 -16.11 0.06 -11.38
N ALA A 115 -15.43 -0.68 -10.52
CA ALA A 115 -14.53 -1.76 -10.92
C ALA A 115 -15.26 -2.84 -11.73
N LEU A 116 -16.48 -3.22 -11.30
CA LEU A 116 -17.32 -4.17 -12.02
C LEU A 116 -17.72 -3.65 -13.40
N GLY A 117 -18.06 -2.37 -13.51
CA GLY A 117 -18.41 -1.70 -14.77
C GLY A 117 -17.26 -1.56 -15.74
N ASN A 118 -16.02 -1.50 -15.25
CA ASN A 118 -14.80 -1.39 -16.08
C ASN A 118 -14.45 -2.68 -16.83
N LEU A 119 -15.05 -3.80 -16.46
CA LEU A 119 -14.80 -5.10 -17.10
C LEU A 119 -15.75 -5.33 -18.28
N ALA A 120 -15.19 -5.77 -19.41
CA ALA A 120 -16.00 -6.08 -20.58
C ALA A 120 -16.99 -7.21 -20.30
N PRO A 121 -18.26 -7.09 -20.73
CA PRO A 121 -19.25 -8.15 -20.61
C PRO A 121 -18.80 -9.44 -21.33
N GLY A 122 -19.20 -10.59 -20.76
CA GLY A 122 -18.98 -11.90 -21.40
C GLY A 122 -17.58 -12.51 -21.22
N ARG A 123 -16.70 -11.87 -20.45
CA ARG A 123 -15.38 -12.42 -20.11
C ARG A 123 -15.33 -12.85 -18.64
N GLY A 124 -15.77 -14.07 -18.38
CA GLY A 124 -15.80 -14.63 -17.02
C GLY A 124 -16.97 -14.13 -16.17
N GLU A 125 -17.12 -14.74 -15.03
CA GLU A 125 -18.06 -14.34 -14.01
C GLU A 125 -17.55 -13.09 -13.25
N ARG A 126 -18.43 -12.16 -12.95
CA ARG A 126 -18.10 -10.93 -12.22
C ARG A 126 -18.90 -10.86 -10.93
N VAL A 127 -18.19 -10.78 -9.82
CA VAL A 127 -18.81 -10.74 -8.48
C VAL A 127 -18.33 -9.47 -7.77
N MET A 128 -19.28 -8.71 -7.24
CA MET A 128 -18.98 -7.57 -6.39
C MET A 128 -18.75 -8.06 -4.96
N THR A 129 -17.58 -7.74 -4.39
CA THR A 129 -17.18 -8.16 -3.03
C THR A 129 -17.61 -7.15 -1.95
N GLY A 130 -18.02 -5.93 -2.35
CA GLY A 130 -18.44 -4.87 -1.42
C GLY A 130 -17.27 -4.23 -0.67
N GLY A 131 -16.07 -4.37 -1.15
CA GLY A 131 -14.89 -3.70 -0.62
C GLY A 131 -13.59 -4.35 -1.06
N ASN A 132 -12.51 -3.63 -0.82
CA ASN A 132 -11.14 -4.07 -1.00
C ASN A 132 -10.75 -5.04 0.13
N THR A 133 -9.87 -6.01 -0.13
CA THR A 133 -9.33 -6.96 0.87
C THR A 133 -8.58 -6.26 2.01
N LEU A 134 -8.12 -5.03 1.82
CA LEU A 134 -7.56 -4.19 2.87
C LEU A 134 -8.53 -4.03 4.06
N LYS A 135 -9.85 -3.95 3.78
CA LYS A 135 -10.88 -3.83 4.82
C LYS A 135 -10.88 -5.03 5.79
N ASP A 136 -10.68 -6.23 5.28
CA ASP A 136 -10.60 -7.44 6.11
C ASP A 136 -9.29 -7.50 6.88
N SER A 137 -8.18 -7.09 6.25
CA SER A 137 -6.87 -6.98 6.91
C SER A 137 -6.90 -5.96 8.07
N LEU A 138 -7.56 -4.82 7.88
CA LEU A 138 -7.75 -3.82 8.93
C LEU A 138 -8.61 -4.34 10.08
N ARG A 139 -9.71 -5.07 9.79
CA ARG A 139 -10.53 -5.71 10.83
C ARG A 139 -9.74 -6.68 11.68
N LEU A 140 -8.88 -7.50 11.04
CA LEU A 140 -8.00 -8.43 11.76
C LEU A 140 -6.97 -7.69 12.62
N ALA A 141 -6.36 -6.63 12.10
CA ALA A 141 -5.40 -5.83 12.84
C ALA A 141 -6.05 -5.17 14.06
N LEU A 142 -7.23 -4.57 13.92
CA LEU A 142 -7.98 -3.97 15.03
C LEU A 142 -8.37 -5.01 16.08
N ALA A 143 -8.85 -6.20 15.67
CA ALA A 143 -9.19 -7.27 16.59
C ALA A 143 -7.99 -7.76 17.40
N ALA A 144 -6.80 -7.79 16.80
CA ALA A 144 -5.56 -8.13 17.49
C ALA A 144 -5.16 -7.06 18.52
N GLN A 145 -5.38 -5.78 18.22
CA GLN A 145 -5.06 -4.66 19.10
C GLN A 145 -6.00 -4.53 20.29
N HIS A 146 -7.30 -4.83 20.13
CA HIS A 146 -8.22 -4.86 21.27
C HIS A 146 -7.81 -5.86 22.36
N ARG A 147 -7.01 -6.86 22.01
CA ARG A 147 -6.41 -7.82 22.96
C ARG A 147 -5.14 -7.30 23.64
N ALA A 148 -4.50 -6.28 23.06
CA ALA A 148 -3.17 -5.79 23.46
C ALA A 148 -3.14 -4.34 23.98
N ARG A 149 -4.29 -3.66 24.10
CA ARG A 149 -4.34 -2.21 24.38
C ARG A 149 -3.97 -1.91 25.83
N PRO A 150 -2.76 -1.33 26.11
CA PRO A 150 -2.60 -0.45 27.25
C PRO A 150 -3.32 0.86 26.95
N ALA A 151 -4.01 1.42 27.95
CA ALA A 151 -4.50 2.80 27.87
C ALA A 151 -3.32 3.71 27.50
N THR A 152 -3.43 4.46 26.41
CA THR A 152 -2.42 5.47 26.06
C THR A 152 -2.52 6.63 27.07
N GLU A 153 -1.81 6.52 28.17
CA GLU A 153 -1.41 7.67 28.97
C GLU A 153 -0.33 8.41 28.17
N GLY A 154 -0.70 9.42 27.38
CA GLY A 154 0.26 10.17 26.59
C GLY A 154 -0.39 11.41 25.95
N ARG A 155 0.44 12.43 25.63
CA ARG A 155 0.01 13.58 24.82
C ARG A 155 -0.48 13.10 23.47
N ALA A 156 -1.45 13.83 22.89
CA ALA A 156 -1.90 13.61 21.51
C ALA A 156 -0.71 13.67 20.56
N TYR A 157 -0.67 12.79 19.56
CA TYR A 157 0.38 12.78 18.56
C TYR A 157 -0.19 12.65 17.16
N ALA A 158 0.55 13.17 16.19
CA ALA A 158 0.31 12.92 14.77
C ALA A 158 1.31 11.90 14.22
N VAL A 159 0.90 11.14 13.22
CA VAL A 159 1.81 10.27 12.44
C VAL A 159 2.17 10.96 11.14
N PHE A 160 3.47 11.07 10.86
CA PHE A 160 3.99 11.57 9.60
C PHE A 160 4.65 10.41 8.82
N SER A 161 4.31 10.24 7.54
CA SER A 161 4.90 9.21 6.69
C SER A 161 5.11 9.73 5.28
N MET A 162 6.35 9.67 4.79
CA MET A 162 6.74 10.12 3.46
C MET A 162 7.72 9.13 2.84
N HIS A 163 7.40 8.62 1.65
CA HIS A 163 8.23 7.61 0.98
C HIS A 163 8.19 7.68 -0.56
N ARG A 164 7.36 8.57 -1.14
CA ARG A 164 7.27 8.70 -2.59
C ARG A 164 8.51 9.37 -3.18
N GLN A 165 8.97 8.84 -4.32
CA GLN A 165 10.15 9.35 -5.01
C GLN A 165 9.98 10.83 -5.41
N GLU A 166 8.80 11.23 -5.88
CA GLU A 166 8.48 12.61 -6.26
C GLU A 166 8.69 13.61 -5.12
N ASN A 167 8.47 13.20 -3.87
CA ASN A 167 8.70 14.02 -2.69
C ASN A 167 10.15 13.96 -2.22
N LEU A 168 10.76 12.77 -2.22
CA LEU A 168 12.10 12.57 -1.68
C LEU A 168 13.22 13.07 -2.60
N PHE A 169 13.05 12.92 -3.94
CA PHE A 169 14.12 13.27 -4.90
C PHE A 169 13.93 14.63 -5.56
N ASN A 170 12.81 15.32 -5.34
CA ASN A 170 12.67 16.74 -5.65
C ASN A 170 13.06 17.57 -4.42
N ARG A 171 14.20 18.27 -4.49
CA ARG A 171 14.76 19.02 -3.36
C ARG A 171 13.79 20.06 -2.80
N GLY A 172 13.13 20.84 -3.66
CA GLY A 172 12.19 21.86 -3.22
C GLY A 172 10.98 21.29 -2.49
N ARG A 173 10.44 20.15 -2.99
CA ARG A 173 9.33 19.46 -2.31
C ARG A 173 9.76 18.86 -0.98
N LEU A 174 10.91 18.22 -0.93
CA LEU A 174 11.46 17.66 0.30
C LEU A 174 11.64 18.75 1.37
N ASP A 175 12.25 19.89 1.00
CA ASP A 175 12.47 21.00 1.93
C ASP A 175 11.15 21.59 2.42
N ALA A 176 10.14 21.75 1.53
CA ALA A 176 8.79 22.21 1.90
C ALA A 176 8.12 21.24 2.89
N LEU A 177 8.16 19.94 2.63
CA LEU A 177 7.53 18.92 3.49
C LEU A 177 8.25 18.78 4.84
N LEU A 178 9.58 18.93 4.88
CA LEU A 178 10.33 18.98 6.13
C LEU A 178 10.07 20.29 6.88
N GLY A 179 9.81 21.39 6.18
CA GLY A 179 9.32 22.64 6.77
C GLY A 179 7.98 22.43 7.46
N ILE A 180 7.01 21.85 6.76
CA ILE A 180 5.69 21.48 7.32
C ILE A 180 5.86 20.58 8.54
N LEU A 181 6.68 19.54 8.46
CA LEU A 181 6.95 18.62 9.56
C LEU A 181 7.41 19.37 10.82
N ARG A 182 8.35 20.32 10.69
CA ARG A 182 8.82 21.15 11.82
C ARG A 182 7.72 21.99 12.41
N ARG A 183 6.88 22.61 11.57
CA ARG A 183 5.74 23.42 12.04
C ARG A 183 4.69 22.58 12.74
N LEU A 184 4.47 21.34 12.31
CA LEU A 184 3.56 20.41 12.99
C LEU A 184 4.02 20.10 14.42
N THR A 185 5.34 20.00 14.68
CA THR A 185 5.85 19.76 16.04
C THR A 185 5.61 20.90 17.01
N GLU A 186 5.28 22.10 16.54
CA GLU A 186 4.86 23.24 17.38
C GLU A 186 3.40 23.10 17.84
N ILE A 187 2.59 22.24 17.18
CA ILE A 187 1.17 22.05 17.45
C ILE A 187 0.93 20.75 18.23
N VAL A 188 1.60 19.67 17.84
CA VAL A 188 1.39 18.31 18.37
C VAL A 188 2.70 17.54 18.31
N ASP A 189 2.87 16.55 19.19
CA ASP A 189 4.00 15.62 19.07
C ASP A 189 3.86 14.82 17.75
N VAL A 190 4.96 14.63 17.02
CA VAL A 190 4.93 13.96 15.70
C VAL A 190 5.80 12.71 15.71
N LYS A 191 5.23 11.60 15.30
CA LYS A 191 5.92 10.33 15.04
C LYS A 191 6.17 10.16 13.55
N PHE A 192 7.41 10.37 13.12
CA PHE A 192 7.80 10.23 11.72
C PHE A 192 8.22 8.80 11.42
N VAL A 193 7.35 8.04 10.75
CA VAL A 193 7.63 6.66 10.33
C VAL A 193 8.56 6.65 9.12
N LEU A 194 9.75 6.11 9.32
CA LEU A 194 10.83 6.12 8.34
C LEU A 194 10.83 4.85 7.48
N HIS A 195 10.51 5.00 6.21
CA HIS A 195 10.73 3.95 5.21
C HIS A 195 12.22 3.85 4.81
N PRO A 196 12.72 2.69 4.36
CA PRO A 196 14.12 2.53 3.99
C PRO A 196 14.61 3.53 2.94
N VAL A 197 13.77 3.88 1.96
CA VAL A 197 14.10 4.89 0.94
C VAL A 197 14.21 6.29 1.58
N THR A 198 13.37 6.61 2.55
CA THR A 198 13.38 7.88 3.27
C THR A 198 14.63 8.01 4.13
N ILE A 199 14.96 6.98 4.91
CA ILE A 199 16.20 6.93 5.71
C ILE A 199 17.40 7.22 4.82
N ARG A 200 17.57 6.45 3.74
CA ARG A 200 18.69 6.62 2.81
C ARG A 200 18.78 8.05 2.30
N ARG A 201 17.65 8.63 1.89
CA ARG A 201 17.63 9.99 1.35
C ARG A 201 17.96 11.06 2.39
N LEU A 202 17.47 10.92 3.61
CA LEU A 202 17.79 11.83 4.72
C LEU A 202 19.27 11.74 5.11
N ASP A 203 19.84 10.54 5.12
CA ASP A 203 21.27 10.32 5.42
C ASP A 203 22.19 10.89 4.32
N GLU A 204 21.85 10.68 3.04
CA GLU A 204 22.57 11.29 1.89
C GLU A 204 22.63 12.82 2.00
N LEU A 205 21.64 13.43 2.59
CA LEU A 205 21.52 14.88 2.75
C LEU A 205 21.98 15.37 4.13
N ALA A 206 22.49 14.49 4.99
CA ALA A 206 22.89 14.77 6.36
C ALA A 206 21.79 15.42 7.23
N LEU A 207 20.50 15.08 6.97
CA LEU A 207 19.35 15.66 7.65
C LEU A 207 18.89 14.86 8.88
N THR A 208 19.26 13.60 9.00
CA THR A 208 18.81 12.69 10.07
C THR A 208 19.16 13.22 11.47
N ALA A 209 20.38 13.74 11.66
CA ALA A 209 20.79 14.28 12.96
C ALA A 209 19.97 15.51 13.37
N THR A 210 19.71 16.41 12.44
CA THR A 210 18.90 17.61 12.65
C THR A 210 17.45 17.25 13.02
N LEU A 211 16.85 16.30 12.29
CA LEU A 211 15.50 15.83 12.58
C LEU A 211 15.42 15.14 13.95
N ARG A 212 16.43 14.34 14.30
CA ARG A 212 16.48 13.65 15.59
C ARG A 212 16.59 14.63 16.77
N ALA A 213 17.19 15.80 16.55
CA ALA A 213 17.32 16.85 17.57
C ALA A 213 16.09 17.77 17.63
N GLN A 214 15.10 17.61 16.72
CA GLN A 214 13.91 18.46 16.69
C GLN A 214 12.99 18.15 17.88
N PRO A 215 12.68 19.12 18.77
CA PRO A 215 11.72 18.91 19.84
C PRO A 215 10.34 18.53 19.32
N GLY A 216 9.66 17.63 20.01
CA GLY A 216 8.33 17.13 19.61
C GLY A 216 8.34 16.20 18.40
N LEU A 217 9.52 15.80 17.88
CA LEU A 217 9.65 14.86 16.78
C LEU A 217 10.30 13.54 17.24
N GLU A 218 9.61 12.44 17.04
CA GLU A 218 10.13 11.10 17.23
C GLU A 218 10.33 10.43 15.86
N LEU A 219 11.56 10.00 15.56
CA LEU A 219 11.85 9.20 14.38
C LEU A 219 11.59 7.71 14.68
N VAL A 220 10.54 7.17 14.10
CA VAL A 220 10.07 5.81 14.35
C VAL A 220 10.49 4.90 13.19
N PRO A 221 11.13 3.75 13.46
CA PRO A 221 11.44 2.80 12.39
C PRO A 221 10.17 2.27 11.73
N ARG A 222 10.29 1.85 10.47
CA ARG A 222 9.21 1.12 9.80
C ARG A 222 8.84 -0.10 10.64
N MET A 223 7.56 -0.29 10.82
CA MET A 223 6.98 -1.40 11.55
C MET A 223 6.14 -2.28 10.61
N ASP A 224 5.67 -3.40 11.12
CA ASP A 224 4.74 -4.26 10.41
C ASP A 224 3.35 -3.62 10.29
N PHE A 225 2.48 -4.27 9.52
CA PHE A 225 1.12 -3.77 9.26
C PHE A 225 0.30 -3.59 10.55
N PHE A 226 0.36 -4.57 11.47
CA PHE A 226 -0.38 -4.49 12.72
C PHE A 226 0.12 -3.36 13.63
N GLY A 227 1.42 -3.21 13.74
CA GLY A 227 2.04 -2.12 14.49
C GLY A 227 1.68 -0.75 13.90
N PHE A 228 1.69 -0.63 12.56
CA PHE A 228 1.33 0.62 11.89
C PHE A 228 -0.15 0.97 12.08
N VAL A 229 -1.07 0.00 11.91
CA VAL A 229 -2.50 0.21 12.18
C VAL A 229 -2.73 0.64 13.63
N GLY A 230 -1.97 0.06 14.59
CA GLY A 230 -2.01 0.51 15.99
C GLY A 230 -1.53 1.92 16.19
N LEU A 231 -0.44 2.26 15.54
CA LEU A 231 0.13 3.60 15.62
C LEU A 231 -0.83 4.65 15.07
N ILE A 232 -1.41 4.44 13.88
CA ILE A 232 -2.35 5.40 13.31
C ILE A 232 -3.70 5.42 14.04
N GLY A 233 -4.14 4.28 14.60
CA GLY A 233 -5.39 4.18 15.38
C GLY A 233 -5.39 4.99 16.68
N GLY A 234 -4.21 5.33 17.22
CA GLY A 234 -4.05 6.21 18.38
C GLY A 234 -3.67 7.65 18.03
N ALA A 235 -3.47 7.96 16.74
CA ALA A 235 -3.05 9.28 16.29
C ALA A 235 -4.24 10.25 16.23
N ALA A 236 -3.98 11.51 16.53
CA ALA A 236 -4.93 12.60 16.33
C ALA A 236 -5.22 12.81 14.84
N PHE A 237 -4.19 12.70 14.00
CA PHE A 237 -4.29 12.66 12.55
C PHE A 237 -3.04 12.03 11.92
N VAL A 238 -3.13 11.72 10.62
CA VAL A 238 -2.03 11.21 9.81
C VAL A 238 -1.70 12.18 8.69
N ALA A 239 -0.42 12.53 8.53
CA ALA A 239 0.10 13.29 7.39
C ALA A 239 0.95 12.34 6.53
N THR A 240 0.54 12.07 5.29
CA THR A 240 1.19 11.04 4.47
C THR A 240 1.18 11.36 2.98
N ASP A 241 2.13 10.78 2.24
CA ASP A 241 2.11 10.71 0.78
C ASP A 241 1.70 9.33 0.25
N GLY A 242 1.38 8.38 1.14
CA GLY A 242 1.02 7.01 0.82
C GLY A 242 -0.45 6.83 0.44
N GLY A 243 -0.72 6.22 -0.73
CA GLY A 243 -2.10 5.91 -1.13
C GLY A 243 -2.75 4.84 -0.25
N SER A 244 -2.01 3.80 0.18
CA SER A 244 -2.54 2.79 1.11
C SER A 244 -2.88 3.41 2.47
N ASN A 245 -2.05 4.34 2.96
CA ASN A 245 -2.34 5.04 4.20
C ASN A 245 -3.61 5.91 4.10
N GLN A 246 -3.88 6.50 2.91
CA GLN A 246 -5.14 7.18 2.63
C GLN A 246 -6.33 6.24 2.82
N GLU A 247 -6.32 5.07 2.18
CA GLU A 247 -7.40 4.07 2.29
C GLU A 247 -7.56 3.58 3.73
N GLU A 248 -6.45 3.28 4.41
CA GLU A 248 -6.45 2.86 5.82
C GLU A 248 -7.11 3.91 6.71
N CYS A 249 -6.70 5.18 6.59
CA CYS A 249 -7.28 6.28 7.35
C CYS A 249 -8.77 6.50 7.00
N ALA A 250 -9.14 6.44 5.71
CA ALA A 250 -10.51 6.59 5.27
C ALA A 250 -11.41 5.51 5.87
N MET A 251 -10.99 4.24 5.84
CA MET A 251 -11.73 3.11 6.38
C MET A 251 -11.83 3.13 7.91
N LEU A 252 -10.82 3.68 8.59
CA LEU A 252 -10.78 3.76 10.05
C LEU A 252 -11.41 5.04 10.61
N GLY A 253 -11.81 5.98 9.75
CA GLY A 253 -12.33 7.29 10.17
C GLY A 253 -11.26 8.19 10.79
N ILE A 254 -9.96 7.92 10.56
CA ILE A 254 -8.85 8.70 11.10
C ILE A 254 -8.64 9.94 10.22
N PRO A 255 -8.58 11.15 10.79
CA PRO A 255 -8.27 12.36 10.04
C PRO A 255 -6.94 12.20 9.31
N CYS A 256 -6.90 12.52 8.00
CA CYS A 256 -5.71 12.32 7.18
C CYS A 256 -5.48 13.51 6.25
N VAL A 257 -4.24 13.98 6.18
CA VAL A 257 -3.81 14.99 5.22
C VAL A 257 -2.81 14.38 4.23
N LEU A 258 -3.14 14.50 2.94
CA LEU A 258 -2.34 13.95 1.86
C LEU A 258 -1.34 14.99 1.34
N LEU A 259 -0.07 14.63 1.40
CA LEU A 259 1.08 15.41 0.95
C LEU A 259 1.44 15.07 -0.51
N ARG A 260 0.43 15.10 -1.40
CA ARG A 260 0.52 14.74 -2.82
C ARG A 260 -0.14 15.79 -3.69
N GLN A 261 0.32 15.92 -4.96
CA GLN A 261 -0.33 16.78 -5.94
C GLN A 261 -1.71 16.27 -6.36
N ALA A 262 -1.84 14.96 -6.51
CA ALA A 262 -3.07 14.29 -6.89
C ALA A 262 -3.14 12.90 -6.27
N THR A 263 -4.33 12.37 -6.15
CA THR A 263 -4.58 10.97 -5.78
C THR A 263 -5.55 10.34 -6.76
N GLU A 264 -5.27 9.11 -7.14
CA GLU A 264 -6.15 8.26 -7.94
C GLU A 264 -7.25 7.58 -7.12
N ARG A 265 -7.21 7.75 -5.78
CA ARG A 265 -8.12 7.11 -4.84
C ARG A 265 -9.13 8.12 -4.34
N PRO A 266 -10.44 7.86 -4.46
CA PRO A 266 -11.48 8.75 -3.94
C PRO A 266 -11.70 8.60 -2.43
N ASP A 267 -11.12 7.56 -1.81
CA ASP A 267 -11.41 7.17 -0.43
C ASP A 267 -11.17 8.30 0.55
N GLY A 268 -12.22 8.64 1.29
CA GLY A 268 -12.22 9.66 2.35
C GLY A 268 -12.11 11.11 1.89
N LEU A 269 -11.92 11.39 0.57
CA LEU A 269 -11.85 12.77 0.07
C LEU A 269 -13.19 13.49 0.30
N GLY A 270 -13.10 14.73 0.84
CA GLY A 270 -14.30 15.50 1.21
C GLY A 270 -14.94 15.04 2.54
N GLY A 271 -14.43 13.99 3.17
CA GLY A 271 -14.77 13.53 4.50
C GLY A 271 -13.60 13.72 5.47
N ASN A 272 -12.99 12.61 5.90
CA ASN A 272 -11.85 12.64 6.83
C ASN A 272 -10.48 12.78 6.17
N VAL A 273 -10.40 12.90 4.83
CA VAL A 273 -9.14 13.03 4.08
C VAL A 273 -9.09 14.37 3.34
N LEU A 274 -8.04 15.16 3.60
CA LEU A 274 -7.72 16.42 2.92
C LEU A 274 -6.55 16.20 1.95
N LEU A 275 -6.70 16.58 0.70
CA LEU A 275 -5.60 16.65 -0.26
C LEU A 275 -4.97 18.05 -0.21
N ALA A 276 -3.81 18.18 0.45
CA ALA A 276 -3.15 19.47 0.71
C ALA A 276 -1.85 19.69 -0.09
N ASN A 277 -1.28 18.62 -0.69
CA ASN A 277 0.01 18.73 -1.38
C ASN A 277 1.12 19.29 -0.45
N THR A 278 1.74 20.42 -0.82
CA THR A 278 2.73 21.16 -0.04
C THR A 278 2.18 22.50 0.46
N ASP A 279 0.86 22.65 0.53
CA ASP A 279 0.21 23.83 1.10
C ASP A 279 0.33 23.79 2.63
N GLU A 280 1.34 24.49 3.15
CA GLU A 280 1.62 24.57 4.57
C GLU A 280 0.42 25.12 5.36
N ALA A 281 -0.24 26.16 4.84
CA ALA A 281 -1.36 26.80 5.54
C ALA A 281 -2.52 25.82 5.74
N ALA A 282 -2.90 25.08 4.67
CA ALA A 282 -3.95 24.06 4.73
C ALA A 282 -3.59 22.91 5.69
N VAL A 283 -2.32 22.45 5.68
CA VAL A 283 -1.86 21.37 6.59
C VAL A 283 -1.90 21.83 8.05
N LEU A 284 -1.44 23.05 8.35
CA LEU A 284 -1.42 23.56 9.73
C LEU A 284 -2.83 23.89 10.25
N GLU A 285 -3.73 24.37 9.41
CA GLU A 285 -5.14 24.55 9.75
C GLU A 285 -5.79 23.21 10.10
N PHE A 286 -5.60 22.20 9.24
CA PHE A 286 -6.07 20.85 9.50
C PHE A 286 -5.52 20.29 10.83
N ALA A 287 -4.23 20.46 11.07
CA ALA A 287 -3.58 20.01 12.31
C ALA A 287 -4.21 20.66 13.56
N ARG A 288 -4.44 21.99 13.55
CA ARG A 288 -5.08 22.69 14.69
C ARG A 288 -6.49 22.22 14.96
N GLY A 289 -7.22 21.82 13.91
CA GLY A 289 -8.58 21.29 14.05
C GLY A 289 -8.64 19.88 14.66
N HIS A 290 -7.54 19.12 14.63
CA HIS A 290 -7.52 17.70 15.05
C HIS A 290 -6.54 17.37 16.17
N ALA A 291 -5.65 18.29 16.58
CA ALA A 291 -4.62 18.06 17.60
C ALA A 291 -5.13 18.15 19.05
N GLN A 292 -6.45 18.15 19.27
CA GLN A 292 -7.07 18.24 20.60
C GLN A 292 -7.24 16.90 21.29
#